data_1a1af8a70caa2dd1fa765c70f2a245c8
#
_entry.id   1a1af8a70caa2dd1fa765c70f2a245c8
#
_cell.length_a   1.000
_cell.length_b   1.000
_cell.length_c   1.000
_cell.angle_alpha   90.00
_cell.angle_beta   90.00
_cell.angle_gamma   90.00
#
_symmetry.space_group_name_H-M   'P 1'
#
loop_
_entity.id
_entity.type
_entity.pdbx_description
1 polymer ?
#
loop_
_entity_poly.entity_id
_entity_poly.type
_entity_poly.pdbx_seq_one_letter_code
_entity_poly.pdbx_strand_id
1 'polypeptide(L)'
;TISFNLWYTPYALHARMENRMLLFAAVNVSASLLMIASNIVFVSVMQLGAFALILSSALVQLFQLLAYLVFLPKLFKYKEYDKALLHRMLKYSIPLIPTAIAAWFLNLSDRYFLLHYFSAAEVGIYGIGARFSSLLSVLSNAVFTAYTTFAFDKKDDEDAKYQYKRVLSFYYMILMI
;
A
#
# COMPACT_ATOMS: atom_id res chain seq x y z
N THR A 1 13.19 1.57 6.70
CA THR A 1 12.02 0.91 6.06
C THR A 1 11.56 1.59 4.78
N ILE A 2 11.49 2.94 4.70
CA ILE A 2 11.07 3.67 3.49
C ILE A 2 11.94 3.32 2.28
N SER A 3 13.26 3.25 2.45
CA SER A 3 14.21 2.96 1.37
C SER A 3 13.96 1.60 0.72
N PHE A 4 13.69 0.55 1.48
CA PHE A 4 13.41 -0.79 0.92
C PHE A 4 12.07 -0.85 0.18
N ASN A 5 11.09 -0.08 0.64
CA ASN A 5 9.78 0.01 -0.01
C ASN A 5 9.90 0.57 -1.44
N LEU A 6 10.75 1.59 -1.64
CA LEU A 6 11.03 2.17 -2.95
C LEU A 6 11.64 1.16 -3.93
N TRP A 7 12.43 0.21 -3.43
CA TRP A 7 13.10 -0.76 -4.28
C TRP A 7 12.19 -1.91 -4.72
N TYR A 8 11.35 -2.47 -3.84
CA TYR A 8 10.52 -3.61 -4.22
C TYR A 8 9.21 -3.22 -4.93
N THR A 9 8.69 -2.02 -4.71
CA THR A 9 7.40 -1.58 -5.28
C THR A 9 7.34 -1.66 -6.81
N PRO A 10 8.37 -1.23 -7.58
CA PRO A 10 8.36 -1.38 -9.03
C PRO A 10 8.26 -2.84 -9.50
N TYR A 11 8.93 -3.76 -8.79
CA TYR A 11 8.85 -5.19 -9.10
C TYR A 11 7.47 -5.77 -8.83
N ALA A 12 6.85 -5.38 -7.71
CA ALA A 12 5.50 -5.79 -7.36
C ALA A 12 4.47 -5.30 -8.39
N LEU A 13 4.60 -4.05 -8.85
CA LEU A 13 3.76 -3.49 -9.92
C LEU A 13 3.96 -4.23 -11.24
N HIS A 14 5.20 -4.50 -11.62
CA HIS A 14 5.50 -5.24 -12.84
C HIS A 14 4.93 -6.67 -12.82
N ALA A 15 5.05 -7.37 -11.69
CA ALA A 15 4.45 -8.70 -11.53
C ALA A 15 2.93 -8.69 -11.74
N ARG A 16 2.25 -7.62 -11.32
CA ARG A 16 0.81 -7.42 -11.55
C ARG A 16 0.50 -7.12 -13.02
N MET A 17 1.30 -6.29 -13.68
CA MET A 17 1.11 -5.93 -15.10
C MET A 17 1.38 -7.09 -16.05
N GLU A 18 2.33 -7.99 -15.73
CA GLU A 18 2.60 -9.22 -16.49
C GLU A 18 1.59 -10.35 -16.22
N ASN A 19 0.47 -10.08 -15.52
CA ASN A 19 -0.52 -11.09 -15.11
C ASN A 19 0.06 -12.24 -14.25
N ARG A 20 1.20 -12.02 -13.58
CA ARG A 20 1.78 -13.00 -12.64
C ARG A 20 1.15 -12.86 -11.24
N MET A 21 -0.19 -12.86 -11.22
CA MET A 21 -0.96 -12.64 -9.99
C MET A 21 -0.65 -13.68 -8.91
N LEU A 22 -0.41 -14.93 -9.28
CA LEU A 22 -0.06 -15.99 -8.32
C LEU A 22 1.28 -15.73 -7.64
N LEU A 23 2.29 -15.30 -8.39
CA LEU A 23 3.59 -14.94 -7.83
C LEU A 23 3.45 -13.73 -6.89
N PHE A 24 2.73 -12.69 -7.31
CA PHE A 24 2.44 -11.53 -6.48
C PHE A 24 1.74 -11.93 -5.17
N ALA A 25 0.70 -12.77 -5.26
CA ALA A 25 -0.03 -13.25 -4.09
C ALA A 25 0.86 -14.11 -3.18
N ALA A 26 1.62 -15.05 -3.73
CA ALA A 26 2.51 -15.92 -2.97
C ALA A 26 3.57 -15.14 -2.19
N VAL A 27 4.24 -14.16 -2.83
CA VAL A 27 5.24 -13.31 -2.18
C VAL A 27 4.61 -12.47 -1.06
N ASN A 28 3.41 -11.91 -1.27
CA ASN A 28 2.75 -11.10 -0.25
C ASN A 28 2.22 -11.94 0.92
N VAL A 29 1.67 -13.13 0.66
CA VAL A 29 1.22 -14.05 1.72
C VAL A 29 2.40 -14.54 2.54
N SER A 30 3.49 -15.00 1.90
CA SER A 30 4.70 -15.43 2.61
C SER A 30 5.35 -14.28 3.41
N ALA A 31 5.36 -13.05 2.88
CA ALA A 31 5.81 -11.87 3.58
C ALA A 31 4.96 -11.55 4.81
N SER A 32 3.63 -11.70 4.72
CA SER A 32 2.72 -11.51 5.85
C SER A 32 2.93 -12.55 6.95
N LEU A 33 3.12 -13.81 6.57
CA LEU A 33 3.45 -14.88 7.51
C LEU A 33 4.81 -14.64 8.18
N LEU A 34 5.81 -14.24 7.43
CA LEU A 34 7.13 -13.87 7.95
C LEU A 34 7.04 -12.67 8.91
N MET A 35 6.18 -11.69 8.62
CA MET A 35 5.93 -10.53 9.49
C MET A 35 5.36 -10.97 10.84
N ILE A 36 4.38 -11.86 10.83
CA ILE A 36 3.77 -12.40 12.06
C ILE A 36 4.81 -13.18 12.86
N ALA A 37 5.51 -14.12 12.20
CA ALA A 37 6.52 -14.95 12.86
C ALA A 37 7.66 -14.11 13.45
N SER A 38 8.22 -13.16 12.69
CA SER A 38 9.30 -12.29 13.16
C SER A 38 8.85 -11.38 14.30
N ASN A 39 7.62 -10.85 14.27
CA ASN A 39 7.08 -10.07 15.37
C ASN A 39 6.95 -10.90 16.66
N ILE A 40 6.44 -12.13 16.55
CA ILE A 40 6.34 -13.03 17.72
C ILE A 40 7.74 -13.30 18.30
N VAL A 41 8.72 -13.64 17.46
CA VAL A 41 10.08 -13.94 17.93
C VAL A 41 10.75 -12.71 18.54
N PHE A 42 10.73 -11.56 17.86
CA PHE A 42 11.45 -10.38 18.32
C PHE A 42 10.78 -9.70 19.53
N VAL A 43 9.46 -9.74 19.62
CA VAL A 43 8.73 -9.16 20.77
C VAL A 43 8.71 -10.12 21.96
N SER A 44 8.34 -11.40 21.75
CA SER A 44 8.10 -12.34 22.84
C SER A 44 9.37 -13.05 23.32
N VAL A 45 10.28 -13.42 22.42
CA VAL A 45 11.50 -14.16 22.77
C VAL A 45 12.65 -13.21 23.04
N MET A 46 12.89 -12.24 22.14
CA MET A 46 14.04 -11.32 22.28
C MET A 46 13.72 -10.07 23.11
N GLN A 47 12.45 -9.83 23.43
CA GLN A 47 11.97 -8.70 24.27
C GLN A 47 12.48 -7.31 23.81
N LEU A 48 12.68 -7.12 22.49
CA LEU A 48 13.23 -5.90 21.91
C LEU A 48 12.26 -4.70 21.94
N GLY A 49 11.07 -4.84 22.53
CA GLY A 49 10.09 -3.77 22.65
C GLY A 49 9.68 -3.18 21.28
N ALA A 50 9.59 -1.86 21.21
CA ALA A 50 9.20 -1.15 20.00
C ALA A 50 10.21 -1.32 18.82
N PHE A 51 11.48 -1.60 19.12
CA PHE A 51 12.52 -1.82 18.12
C PHE A 51 12.28 -3.10 17.30
N ALA A 52 11.63 -4.11 17.92
CA ALA A 52 11.23 -5.34 17.26
C ALA A 52 10.38 -5.10 16.01
N LEU A 53 9.44 -4.15 16.06
CA LEU A 53 8.55 -3.84 14.94
C LEU A 53 9.31 -3.24 13.74
N ILE A 54 10.32 -2.42 14.02
CA ILE A 54 11.16 -1.83 12.97
C ILE A 54 12.01 -2.92 12.31
N LEU A 55 12.60 -3.79 13.13
CA LEU A 55 13.45 -4.87 12.65
C LEU A 55 12.66 -5.90 11.82
N SER A 56 11.48 -6.30 12.31
CA SER A 56 10.56 -7.19 11.57
C SER A 56 10.17 -6.60 10.21
N SER A 57 9.81 -5.32 10.18
CA SER A 57 9.44 -4.65 8.93
C SER A 57 10.61 -4.57 7.93
N ALA A 58 11.82 -4.31 8.42
CA ALA A 58 13.02 -4.28 7.58
C ALA A 58 13.34 -5.68 7.00
N LEU A 59 13.24 -6.72 7.82
CA LEU A 59 13.47 -8.10 7.40
C LEU A 59 12.46 -8.54 6.34
N VAL A 60 11.19 -8.23 6.52
CA VAL A 60 10.13 -8.59 5.55
C VAL A 60 10.33 -7.86 4.23
N GLN A 61 10.69 -6.57 4.25
CA GLN A 61 10.93 -5.81 3.03
C GLN A 61 12.18 -6.31 2.28
N LEU A 62 13.21 -6.70 3.01
CA LEU A 62 14.39 -7.36 2.43
C LEU A 62 14.02 -8.69 1.78
N PHE A 63 13.21 -9.51 2.46
CA PHE A 63 12.69 -10.75 1.91
C PHE A 63 11.90 -10.52 0.62
N GLN A 64 10.96 -9.55 0.60
CA GLN A 64 10.19 -9.20 -0.60
C GLN A 64 11.11 -8.78 -1.76
N LEU A 65 12.10 -7.92 -1.47
CA LEU A 65 13.05 -7.48 -2.49
C LEU A 65 13.82 -8.67 -3.09
N LEU A 66 14.37 -9.55 -2.24
CA LEU A 66 15.09 -10.74 -2.67
C LEU A 66 14.22 -11.70 -3.46
N ALA A 67 12.98 -11.94 -2.98
CA ALA A 67 12.03 -12.78 -3.69
C ALA A 67 11.74 -12.25 -5.10
N TYR A 68 11.45 -10.97 -5.24
CA TYR A 68 11.21 -10.39 -6.56
C TYR A 68 12.47 -10.37 -7.45
N LEU A 69 13.64 -10.13 -6.91
CA LEU A 69 14.91 -10.22 -7.67
C LEU A 69 15.15 -11.62 -8.23
N VAL A 70 14.84 -12.66 -7.45
CA VAL A 70 15.00 -14.06 -7.88
C VAL A 70 13.99 -14.43 -8.97
N PHE A 71 12.70 -14.04 -8.79
CA PHE A 71 11.64 -14.41 -9.71
C PHE A 71 11.52 -13.50 -10.95
N LEU A 72 12.06 -12.27 -10.89
CA LEU A 72 11.98 -11.27 -11.95
C LEU A 72 13.35 -10.63 -12.27
N PRO A 73 14.38 -11.43 -12.60
CA PRO A 73 15.75 -10.91 -12.79
C PRO A 73 15.89 -9.99 -14.02
N LYS A 74 14.95 -10.03 -14.96
CA LYS A 74 15.01 -9.30 -16.24
C LYS A 74 14.65 -7.82 -16.17
N LEU A 75 14.16 -7.33 -15.03
CA LEU A 75 13.76 -5.92 -14.88
C LEU A 75 14.95 -4.94 -14.86
N PHE A 76 16.14 -5.40 -14.49
CA PHE A 76 17.36 -4.59 -14.49
C PHE A 76 18.03 -4.57 -15.87
N LYS A 77 17.36 -4.04 -16.90
CA LYS A 77 18.06 -3.61 -18.11
C LYS A 77 18.50 -2.15 -17.91
N TYR A 78 19.71 -1.99 -17.40
CA TYR A 78 20.36 -0.70 -17.16
C TYR A 78 20.54 0.20 -18.41
N LYS A 79 20.11 -0.32 -19.56
CA LYS A 79 20.43 0.26 -20.88
C LYS A 79 19.36 1.19 -21.45
N GLU A 80 18.22 1.37 -20.77
CA GLU A 80 17.11 2.15 -21.29
C GLU A 80 16.77 3.36 -20.40
N TYR A 81 17.81 4.12 -20.01
CA TYR A 81 17.58 5.39 -19.32
C TYR A 81 17.15 6.47 -20.33
N ASP A 82 15.85 6.77 -20.35
CA ASP A 82 15.28 7.84 -21.15
C ASP A 82 15.03 9.08 -20.29
N LYS A 83 15.84 10.14 -20.52
CA LYS A 83 15.69 11.43 -19.85
C LYS A 83 14.32 12.09 -20.12
N ALA A 84 13.77 11.91 -21.31
CA ALA A 84 12.49 12.50 -21.67
C ALA A 84 11.34 11.85 -20.90
N LEU A 85 11.40 10.51 -20.74
CA LEU A 85 10.45 9.77 -19.92
C LEU A 85 10.55 10.18 -18.45
N LEU A 86 11.77 10.25 -17.90
CA LEU A 86 11.98 10.69 -16.51
C LEU A 86 11.43 12.10 -16.28
N HIS A 87 11.70 13.04 -17.19
CA HIS A 87 11.18 14.41 -17.07
C HIS A 87 9.65 14.44 -17.09
N ARG A 88 9.03 13.64 -17.96
CA ARG A 88 7.56 13.51 -18.01
C ARG A 88 6.98 12.93 -16.72
N MET A 89 7.61 11.90 -16.18
CA MET A 89 7.20 11.29 -14.89
C MET A 89 7.33 12.29 -13.73
N LEU A 90 8.45 13.02 -13.65
CA LEU A 90 8.65 14.05 -12.63
C LEU A 90 7.64 15.19 -12.75
N LYS A 91 7.38 15.68 -13.97
CA LYS A 91 6.39 16.72 -14.21
C LYS A 91 4.98 16.32 -13.75
N TYR A 92 4.65 15.04 -13.86
CA TYR A 92 3.38 14.49 -13.35
C TYR A 92 3.41 14.30 -11.83
N SER A 93 4.51 13.79 -11.27
CA SER A 93 4.59 13.40 -9.86
C SER A 93 4.78 14.58 -8.91
N ILE A 94 5.54 15.61 -9.31
CA ILE A 94 5.82 16.78 -8.46
C ILE A 94 4.54 17.48 -7.99
N PRO A 95 3.53 17.75 -8.83
CA PRO A 95 2.27 18.35 -8.37
C PRO A 95 1.46 17.47 -7.40
N LEU A 96 1.72 16.15 -7.36
CA LEU A 96 1.04 15.23 -6.44
C LEU A 96 1.66 15.22 -5.04
N ILE A 97 2.90 15.73 -4.88
CA ILE A 97 3.60 15.75 -3.58
C ILE A 97 2.81 16.52 -2.52
N PRO A 98 2.30 17.75 -2.77
CA PRO A 98 1.49 18.47 -1.79
C PRO A 98 0.26 17.69 -1.33
N THR A 99 -0.41 17.00 -2.25
CA THR A 99 -1.57 16.16 -1.93
C THR A 99 -1.19 14.98 -1.02
N ALA A 100 -0.07 14.33 -1.30
CA ALA A 100 0.43 13.24 -0.45
C ALA A 100 0.82 13.73 0.95
N ILE A 101 1.46 14.89 1.06
CA ILE A 101 1.81 15.52 2.34
C ILE A 101 0.54 15.89 3.11
N ALA A 102 -0.46 16.48 2.45
CA ALA A 102 -1.74 16.83 3.09
C ALA A 102 -2.46 15.58 3.60
N ALA A 103 -2.52 14.50 2.82
CA ALA A 103 -3.11 13.24 3.24
C ALA A 103 -2.36 12.62 4.44
N TRP A 104 -1.03 12.66 4.43
CA TRP A 104 -0.21 12.19 5.55
C TRP A 104 -0.48 13.02 6.81
N PHE A 105 -0.54 14.34 6.68
CA PHE A 105 -0.83 15.26 7.80
C PHE A 105 -2.22 14.99 8.39
N LEU A 106 -3.25 14.81 7.56
CA LEU A 106 -4.60 14.47 8.00
C LEU A 106 -4.62 13.16 8.81
N ASN A 107 -3.92 12.13 8.34
CA ASN A 107 -3.86 10.84 9.04
C ASN A 107 -3.13 10.88 10.39
N LEU A 108 -2.24 11.85 10.60
CA LEU A 108 -1.50 12.01 11.86
C LEU A 108 -2.13 13.03 12.80
N SER A 109 -2.88 14.00 12.26
CA SER A 109 -3.42 15.12 13.02
C SER A 109 -4.29 14.67 14.20
N ASP A 110 -5.15 13.66 14.00
CA ASP A 110 -6.02 13.14 15.04
C ASP A 110 -5.23 12.66 16.27
N ARG A 111 -4.16 11.91 16.02
CA ARG A 111 -3.31 11.38 17.10
C ARG A 111 -2.49 12.48 17.78
N TYR A 112 -2.05 13.48 17.02
CA TYR A 112 -1.34 14.62 17.55
C TYR A 112 -2.22 15.45 18.49
N PHE A 113 -3.45 15.77 18.06
CA PHE A 113 -4.41 16.49 18.87
C PHE A 113 -4.82 15.72 20.13
N LEU A 114 -5.09 14.42 20.00
CA LEU A 114 -5.40 13.56 21.15
C LEU A 114 -4.23 13.53 22.15
N LEU A 115 -2.99 13.45 21.69
CA LEU A 115 -1.82 13.45 22.56
C LEU A 115 -1.61 14.80 23.24
N HIS A 116 -1.93 15.90 22.55
CA HIS A 116 -1.74 17.25 23.07
C HIS A 116 -2.79 17.66 24.11
N TYR A 117 -4.06 17.31 23.88
CA TYR A 117 -5.16 17.71 24.75
C TYR A 117 -5.57 16.67 25.81
N PHE A 118 -5.19 15.42 25.62
CA PHE A 118 -5.55 14.31 26.50
C PHE A 118 -4.28 13.56 26.95
N SER A 119 -4.28 12.24 26.82
CA SER A 119 -3.17 11.41 27.28
C SER A 119 -2.75 10.37 26.25
N ALA A 120 -1.54 9.80 26.46
CA ALA A 120 -1.09 8.68 25.63
C ALA A 120 -2.01 7.44 25.72
N ALA A 121 -2.72 7.27 26.83
CA ALA A 121 -3.70 6.21 27.01
C ALA A 121 -4.89 6.38 26.05
N GLU A 122 -5.40 7.62 25.92
CA GLU A 122 -6.48 7.93 24.98
C GLU A 122 -6.07 7.72 23.52
N VAL A 123 -4.83 8.08 23.16
CA VAL A 123 -4.27 7.78 21.83
C VAL A 123 -4.24 6.26 21.58
N GLY A 124 -3.93 5.47 22.63
CA GLY A 124 -3.97 4.01 22.57
C GLY A 124 -5.37 3.47 22.28
N ILE A 125 -6.37 3.94 22.99
CA ILE A 125 -7.78 3.56 22.81
C ILE A 125 -8.27 3.95 21.41
N TYR A 126 -8.00 5.20 20.99
CA TYR A 126 -8.29 5.65 19.62
C TYR A 126 -7.64 4.77 18.55
N GLY A 127 -6.37 4.37 18.80
CA GLY A 127 -5.63 3.49 17.90
C GLY A 127 -6.28 2.10 17.73
N ILE A 128 -6.93 1.57 18.77
CA ILE A 128 -7.70 0.32 18.69
C ILE A 128 -8.95 0.54 17.82
N GLY A 129 -9.70 1.61 18.06
CA GLY A 129 -10.87 1.96 17.22
C GLY A 129 -10.49 2.15 15.73
N ALA A 130 -9.39 2.84 15.48
CA ALA A 130 -8.87 3.04 14.12
C ALA A 130 -8.50 1.72 13.41
N ARG A 131 -8.07 0.68 14.15
CA ARG A 131 -7.81 -0.65 13.59
C ARG A 131 -9.10 -1.34 13.13
N PHE A 132 -10.21 -1.19 13.85
CA PHE A 132 -11.51 -1.69 13.40
C PHE A 132 -11.97 -0.96 12.12
N SER A 133 -11.82 0.36 12.06
CA SER A 133 -12.12 1.14 10.86
C SER A 133 -11.25 0.74 9.66
N SER A 134 -10.02 0.27 9.90
CA SER A 134 -9.14 -0.19 8.83
C SER A 134 -9.65 -1.44 8.11
N LEU A 135 -10.48 -2.27 8.76
CA LEU A 135 -11.13 -3.43 8.11
C LEU A 135 -12.09 -2.98 7.00
N LEU A 136 -12.88 -1.94 7.26
CA LEU A 136 -13.75 -1.32 6.24
C LEU A 136 -12.92 -0.68 5.12
N SER A 137 -11.79 -0.08 5.45
CA SER A 137 -10.87 0.50 4.48
C SER A 137 -10.28 -0.56 3.52
N VAL A 138 -10.00 -1.78 3.99
CA VAL A 138 -9.54 -2.89 3.13
C VAL A 138 -10.60 -3.24 2.10
N LEU A 139 -11.88 -3.36 2.53
CA LEU A 139 -12.98 -3.64 1.63
C LEU A 139 -13.15 -2.52 0.59
N SER A 140 -13.16 -1.26 1.05
CA SER A 140 -13.27 -0.09 0.18
C SER A 140 -12.13 -0.01 -0.84
N ASN A 141 -10.89 -0.28 -0.41
CA ASN A 141 -9.72 -0.29 -1.30
C ASN A 141 -9.79 -1.43 -2.34
N ALA A 142 -10.31 -2.60 -1.98
CA ALA A 142 -10.51 -3.70 -2.92
C ALA A 142 -11.49 -3.31 -4.03
N VAL A 143 -12.64 -2.72 -3.65
CA VAL A 143 -13.64 -2.23 -4.61
C VAL A 143 -13.07 -1.10 -5.47
N PHE A 144 -12.38 -0.14 -4.87
CA PHE A 144 -11.77 0.98 -5.59
C PHE A 144 -10.71 0.51 -6.59
N THR A 145 -9.90 -0.49 -6.23
CA THR A 145 -8.88 -1.07 -7.12
C THR A 145 -9.54 -1.77 -8.32
N ALA A 146 -10.59 -2.54 -8.07
CA ALA A 146 -11.36 -3.19 -9.14
C ALA A 146 -12.03 -2.15 -10.05
N TYR A 147 -12.61 -1.10 -9.44
CA TYR A 147 -13.25 -0.01 -10.18
C TYR A 147 -12.26 0.75 -11.07
N THR A 148 -11.07 1.08 -10.57
CA THR A 148 -10.07 1.80 -11.36
C THR A 148 -9.62 1.00 -12.57
N THR A 149 -9.37 -0.30 -12.42
CA THR A 149 -9.02 -1.18 -13.55
C THR A 149 -10.15 -1.21 -14.57
N PHE A 150 -11.38 -1.43 -14.12
CA PHE A 150 -12.57 -1.42 -14.98
C PHE A 150 -12.77 -0.08 -15.69
N ALA A 151 -12.56 1.05 -14.99
CA ALA A 151 -12.73 2.37 -15.54
C ALA A 151 -11.69 2.69 -16.63
N PHE A 152 -10.46 2.22 -16.48
CA PHE A 152 -9.43 2.37 -17.51
C PHE A 152 -9.71 1.50 -18.74
N ASP A 153 -10.17 0.28 -18.56
CA ASP A 153 -10.51 -0.62 -19.68
C ASP A 153 -11.69 -0.10 -20.50
N LYS A 154 -12.64 0.56 -19.85
CA LYS A 154 -13.90 1.01 -20.45
C LYS A 154 -13.95 2.51 -20.80
N LYS A 155 -12.84 3.23 -20.67
CA LYS A 155 -12.80 4.70 -20.85
C LYS A 155 -13.23 5.17 -22.24
N ASP A 156 -13.00 4.35 -23.28
CA ASP A 156 -13.26 4.69 -24.70
C ASP A 156 -14.60 4.10 -25.20
N ASP A 157 -15.38 3.38 -24.36
CA ASP A 157 -16.69 2.86 -24.70
C ASP A 157 -17.75 3.97 -24.69
N GLU A 158 -18.68 3.96 -25.62
CA GLU A 158 -19.78 4.92 -25.70
C GLU A 158 -20.68 4.91 -24.45
N ASP A 159 -20.86 3.73 -23.84
CA ASP A 159 -21.67 3.51 -22.63
C ASP A 159 -20.88 3.64 -21.32
N ALA A 160 -19.63 4.09 -21.34
CA ALA A 160 -18.76 4.16 -20.18
C ALA A 160 -19.40 4.91 -18.99
N LYS A 161 -20.04 6.05 -19.24
CA LYS A 161 -20.71 6.86 -18.21
C LYS A 161 -21.84 6.11 -17.49
N TYR A 162 -22.62 5.32 -18.22
CA TYR A 162 -23.71 4.54 -17.65
C TYR A 162 -23.16 3.41 -16.77
N GLN A 163 -22.13 2.73 -17.25
CA GLN A 163 -21.49 1.66 -16.51
C GLN A 163 -20.82 2.18 -15.23
N TYR A 164 -20.13 3.33 -15.27
CA TYR A 164 -19.55 3.97 -14.08
C TYR A 164 -20.60 4.34 -13.05
N LYS A 165 -21.72 4.94 -13.49
CA LYS A 165 -22.83 5.27 -12.61
C LYS A 165 -23.40 4.03 -11.90
N ARG A 166 -23.54 2.93 -12.62
CA ARG A 166 -24.06 1.67 -12.07
C ARG A 166 -23.13 1.09 -11.01
N VAL A 167 -21.83 1.00 -11.27
CA VAL A 167 -20.83 0.49 -10.32
C VAL A 167 -20.78 1.37 -9.07
N LEU A 168 -20.74 2.70 -9.23
CA LEU A 168 -20.74 3.64 -8.10
C LEU A 168 -22.02 3.53 -7.27
N SER A 169 -23.18 3.36 -7.90
CA SER A 169 -24.45 3.18 -7.17
C SER A 169 -24.45 1.91 -6.33
N PHE A 170 -23.93 0.80 -6.85
CA PHE A 170 -23.77 -0.43 -6.07
C PHE A 170 -22.79 -0.25 -4.90
N TYR A 171 -21.68 0.44 -5.13
CA TYR A 171 -20.69 0.72 -4.09
C TYR A 171 -21.29 1.56 -2.94
N TYR A 172 -22.01 2.63 -3.26
CA TYR A 172 -22.70 3.44 -2.25
C TYR A 172 -23.78 2.64 -1.50
N MET A 173 -24.52 1.78 -2.19
CA MET A 173 -25.52 0.93 -1.54
C MET A 173 -24.89 -0.04 -0.53
N ILE A 174 -23.71 -0.62 -0.84
CA ILE A 174 -22.97 -1.49 0.08
C ILE A 174 -22.44 -0.72 1.30
N LEU A 175 -22.02 0.54 1.12
CA LEU A 175 -21.51 1.36 2.22
C LEU A 175 -22.60 1.91 3.15
N MET A 176 -23.87 1.92 2.71
CA MET A 176 -24.99 2.38 3.51
C MET A 176 -25.59 1.31 4.43
N ILE A 177 -25.15 0.07 4.30
CA ILE A 177 -25.55 -1.05 5.17
C ILE A 177 -24.55 -1.20 6.30
#